data_f31eb2ae65943d1f29af0136a22d4591
#
_entry.id   f31eb2ae65943d1f29af0136a22d4591
#
_cell.length_a   1.000
_cell.length_b   1.000
_cell.length_c   1.000
_cell.angle_alpha   90.00
_cell.angle_beta   90.00
_cell.angle_gamma   90.00
#
_symmetry.space_group_name_H-M   'P 1'
#
loop_
_entity.id
_entity.type
_entity.pdbx_description
1 polymer ?
#
loop_
_entity_poly.entity_id
_entity_poly.type
_entity_poly.pdbx_seq_one_letter_code
_entity_poly.pdbx_strand_id
1 'polypeptide(L)'
;MDAIYSRFGMIAAVSERVKRILEDLNVSQDEYVLKPIRVEGSDRQIYLLFIKKISDAVLIYPESSFKVYTPERMMHFSSYNERAMVPDGCGVRDIFLPESYRYRDIINLQSSVPVFFSQRLVDAFEENKIKGFSVWNNHKTTLNFR
;
A
#
# COMPACT_ATOMS: atom_id res chain seq x y z
N MET A 1 17.03 7.35 -11.78
CA MET A 1 15.66 7.01 -11.35
C MET A 1 15.74 5.77 -10.48
N ASP A 2 15.12 5.80 -9.31
CA ASP A 2 15.21 4.71 -8.32
C ASP A 2 13.93 3.85 -8.26
N ALA A 3 12.81 4.35 -8.77
CA ALA A 3 11.57 3.60 -8.85
C ALA A 3 10.75 3.99 -10.08
N ILE A 4 10.12 2.99 -10.70
CA ILE A 4 9.18 3.15 -11.82
C ILE A 4 7.97 2.26 -11.51
N TYR A 5 6.79 2.87 -11.40
CA TYR A 5 5.55 2.16 -11.14
C TYR A 5 4.92 1.64 -12.43
N SER A 6 4.41 0.43 -12.39
CA SER A 6 3.62 -0.12 -13.50
C SER A 6 2.14 0.26 -13.38
N ARG A 7 1.44 0.25 -14.52
CA ARG A 7 -0.02 0.44 -14.55
C ARG A 7 -0.79 -0.80 -14.06
N PHE A 8 -0.12 -1.93 -13.88
CA PHE A 8 -0.74 -3.22 -13.56
C PHE A 8 -0.65 -3.60 -12.07
N GLY A 9 -0.83 -2.64 -11.19
CA GLY A 9 -0.84 -2.88 -9.74
C GLY A 9 0.47 -2.50 -9.06
N MET A 10 0.65 -2.97 -7.83
CA MET A 10 1.73 -2.57 -6.93
C MET A 10 3.06 -3.26 -7.24
N ILE A 11 3.48 -3.15 -8.49
CA ILE A 11 4.80 -3.62 -8.95
C ILE A 11 5.59 -2.40 -9.38
N ALA A 12 6.77 -2.22 -8.80
CA ALA A 12 7.71 -1.18 -9.19
C ALA A 12 9.06 -1.80 -9.53
N ALA A 13 9.73 -1.25 -10.54
CA ALA A 13 11.15 -1.51 -10.73
C ALA A 13 11.94 -0.56 -9.83
N VAL A 14 12.78 -1.10 -8.98
CA VAL A 14 13.52 -0.34 -7.98
C VAL A 14 15.02 -0.60 -8.03
N SER A 15 15.80 0.38 -7.60
CA SER A 15 17.25 0.29 -7.53
C SER A 15 17.73 -0.51 -6.32
N GLU A 16 19.01 -0.89 -6.34
CA GLU A 16 19.71 -1.47 -5.18
C GLU A 16 19.62 -0.56 -3.94
N ARG A 17 19.56 0.75 -4.11
CA ARG A 17 19.42 1.70 -3.00
C ARG A 17 18.11 1.53 -2.26
N VAL A 18 17.01 1.36 -2.99
CA VAL A 18 15.68 1.10 -2.39
C VAL A 18 15.70 -0.23 -1.65
N LYS A 19 16.28 -1.28 -2.24
CA LYS A 19 16.44 -2.58 -1.57
C LYS A 19 17.16 -2.42 -0.23
N ARG A 20 18.30 -1.74 -0.22
CA ARG A 20 19.08 -1.51 1.02
C ARG A 20 18.30 -0.77 2.09
N ILE A 21 17.53 0.26 1.73
CA ILE A 21 16.69 0.97 2.69
C ILE A 21 15.66 0.04 3.33
N LEU A 22 14.99 -0.80 2.54
CA LEU A 22 14.01 -1.76 3.06
C LEU A 22 14.67 -2.77 4.02
N GLU A 23 15.86 -3.24 3.70
CA GLU A 23 16.64 -4.17 4.53
C GLU A 23 17.16 -3.50 5.81
N ASP A 24 17.75 -2.30 5.71
CA ASP A 24 18.31 -1.55 6.85
C ASP A 24 17.24 -1.16 7.87
N LEU A 25 16.04 -0.84 7.40
CA LEU A 25 14.87 -0.58 8.25
C LEU A 25 14.21 -1.86 8.78
N ASN A 26 14.67 -3.03 8.37
CA ASN A 26 14.05 -4.32 8.70
C ASN A 26 12.54 -4.34 8.36
N VAL A 27 12.16 -3.80 7.21
CA VAL A 27 10.77 -3.92 6.73
C VAL A 27 10.42 -5.39 6.57
N SER A 28 9.28 -5.78 7.11
CA SER A 28 8.90 -7.21 7.15
C SER A 28 8.74 -7.81 5.75
N GLN A 29 9.28 -9.01 5.56
CA GLN A 29 9.10 -9.80 4.33
C GLN A 29 7.63 -10.21 4.09
N ASP A 30 6.77 -10.06 5.10
CA ASP A 30 5.32 -10.21 4.95
C ASP A 30 4.66 -9.07 4.19
N GLU A 31 5.37 -7.96 4.01
CA GLU A 31 4.84 -6.73 3.40
C GLU A 31 5.23 -6.62 1.92
N TYR A 32 6.37 -7.17 1.54
CA TYR A 32 6.90 -7.08 0.17
C TYR A 32 7.73 -8.29 -0.26
N VAL A 33 7.96 -8.38 -1.57
CA VAL A 33 8.92 -9.31 -2.19
C VAL A 33 9.75 -8.55 -3.20
N LEU A 34 11.05 -8.78 -3.20
CA LEU A 34 11.98 -8.29 -4.21
C LEU A 34 12.47 -9.43 -5.09
N LYS A 35 12.39 -9.26 -6.40
CA LYS A 35 12.94 -10.19 -7.39
C LYS A 35 13.97 -9.48 -8.25
N PRO A 36 15.24 -9.94 -8.29
CA PRO A 36 16.23 -9.37 -9.16
C PRO A 36 15.85 -9.57 -10.62
N ILE A 37 16.07 -8.55 -11.44
CA ILE A 37 15.88 -8.62 -12.89
C ILE A 37 17.13 -8.11 -13.61
N ARG A 38 17.33 -8.61 -14.81
CA ARG A 38 18.34 -8.08 -15.72
C ARG A 38 17.66 -7.22 -16.78
N VAL A 39 18.24 -6.06 -17.02
CA VAL A 39 17.82 -5.17 -18.09
C VAL A 39 18.88 -5.23 -19.19
N GLU A 40 18.47 -5.58 -20.39
CA GLU A 40 19.36 -5.65 -21.54
C GLU A 40 20.05 -4.30 -21.77
N GLY A 41 21.36 -4.32 -21.98
CA GLY A 41 22.16 -3.12 -22.17
C GLY A 41 22.47 -2.33 -20.91
N SER A 42 22.19 -2.88 -19.71
CA SER A 42 22.50 -2.23 -18.43
C SER A 42 23.22 -3.17 -17.47
N ASP A 43 24.31 -2.71 -16.89
CA ASP A 43 25.03 -3.42 -15.80
C ASP A 43 24.43 -3.12 -14.42
N ARG A 44 23.38 -2.30 -14.34
CA ARG A 44 22.75 -1.93 -13.08
C ARG A 44 21.90 -3.07 -12.53
N GLN A 45 22.08 -3.37 -11.26
CA GLN A 45 21.17 -4.27 -10.55
C GLN A 45 19.84 -3.58 -10.31
N ILE A 46 18.77 -4.18 -10.81
CA ILE A 46 17.39 -3.71 -10.66
C ILE A 46 16.56 -4.83 -10.07
N TYR A 47 15.55 -4.47 -9.29
CA TYR A 47 14.62 -5.40 -8.65
C TYR A 47 13.19 -5.05 -9.01
N LEU A 48 12.35 -6.07 -9.17
CA LEU A 48 10.90 -5.88 -9.11
C LEU A 48 10.46 -5.95 -7.67
N LEU A 49 9.88 -4.87 -7.19
CA LEU A 49 9.24 -4.77 -5.88
C LEU A 49 7.75 -5.12 -6.03
N PHE A 50 7.34 -6.20 -5.39
CA PHE A 50 5.94 -6.60 -5.27
C PHE A 50 5.46 -6.27 -3.87
N ILE A 51 4.48 -5.38 -3.75
CA ILE A 51 3.85 -5.06 -2.47
C ILE A 51 2.69 -6.02 -2.25
N LYS A 52 2.76 -6.78 -1.16
CA LYS A 52 1.74 -7.78 -0.82
C LYS A 52 0.43 -7.10 -0.44
N LYS A 53 -0.67 -7.63 -0.95
CA LYS A 53 -2.01 -7.16 -0.60
C LYS A 53 -2.49 -7.79 0.70
N ILE A 54 -3.14 -6.97 1.52
CA ILE A 54 -3.85 -7.38 2.72
C ILE A 54 -5.32 -7.54 2.35
N SER A 55 -5.93 -8.65 2.73
CA SER A 55 -7.35 -8.87 2.53
C SER A 55 -8.19 -7.84 3.29
N ASP A 56 -9.24 -7.34 2.67
CA ASP A 56 -10.18 -6.44 3.33
C ASP A 56 -10.97 -7.10 4.47
N ALA A 57 -10.91 -8.42 4.58
CA ALA A 57 -11.51 -9.15 5.70
C ALA A 57 -10.90 -8.79 7.07
N VAL A 58 -9.71 -8.17 7.09
CA VAL A 58 -9.06 -7.71 8.33
C VAL A 58 -9.61 -6.38 8.86
N LEU A 59 -10.39 -5.64 8.06
CA LEU A 59 -10.96 -4.36 8.47
C LEU A 59 -11.92 -4.52 9.66
N ILE A 60 -11.92 -3.52 10.52
CA ILE A 60 -12.93 -3.40 11.57
C ILE A 60 -14.18 -2.75 10.93
N TYR A 61 -15.10 -3.58 10.49
CA TYR A 61 -16.23 -3.18 9.65
C TYR A 61 -17.20 -2.20 10.29
N PRO A 62 -17.65 -2.36 11.53
CA PRO A 62 -18.57 -1.38 12.13
C PRO A 62 -18.03 0.04 12.17
N GLU A 63 -16.71 0.18 12.19
CA GLU A 63 -16.04 1.48 12.33
C GLU A 63 -15.54 2.03 10.99
N SER A 64 -15.18 1.14 10.04
CA SER A 64 -14.71 1.55 8.73
C SER A 64 -15.86 2.09 7.88
N SER A 65 -15.62 3.18 7.15
CA SER A 65 -16.59 3.77 6.24
C SER A 65 -16.23 3.53 4.78
N PHE A 66 -17.25 3.43 3.93
CA PHE A 66 -17.12 3.13 2.52
C PHE A 66 -17.96 4.09 1.68
N LYS A 67 -17.41 4.48 0.54
CA LYS A 67 -18.16 5.21 -0.48
C LYS A 67 -18.73 4.22 -1.48
N VAL A 68 -20.04 4.13 -1.54
CA VAL A 68 -20.78 3.45 -2.60
C VAL A 68 -21.00 4.46 -3.73
N TYR A 69 -20.81 4.02 -4.97
CA TYR A 69 -20.82 4.92 -6.12
C TYR A 69 -22.19 5.02 -6.81
N THR A 70 -23.04 4.02 -6.66
CA THR A 70 -24.34 3.98 -7.34
C THR A 70 -25.46 3.52 -6.40
N PRO A 71 -26.32 4.42 -5.86
CA PRO A 71 -26.14 5.87 -5.81
C PRO A 71 -25.00 6.28 -4.88
N GLU A 72 -24.41 7.43 -5.14
CA GLU A 72 -23.28 7.91 -4.33
C GLU A 72 -23.71 8.19 -2.89
N ARG A 73 -23.12 7.46 -1.94
CA ARG A 73 -23.38 7.61 -0.51
C ARG A 73 -22.26 7.00 0.34
N MET A 74 -22.17 7.47 1.57
CA MET A 74 -21.31 6.84 2.59
C MET A 74 -22.09 5.75 3.32
N MET A 75 -21.43 4.61 3.55
CA MET A 75 -22.01 3.46 4.24
C MET A 75 -21.03 2.84 5.22
N HIS A 76 -21.59 2.20 6.25
CA HIS A 76 -20.90 1.26 7.11
C HIS A 76 -21.51 -0.12 6.87
N PHE A 77 -20.67 -1.15 6.94
CA PHE A 77 -21.11 -2.54 6.84
C PHE A 77 -20.80 -3.25 8.14
N SER A 78 -21.61 -4.24 8.49
CA SER A 78 -21.39 -5.04 9.71
C SER A 78 -20.30 -6.09 9.51
N SER A 79 -20.00 -6.46 8.27
CA SER A 79 -19.04 -7.50 7.95
C SER A 79 -18.47 -7.39 6.53
N TYR A 80 -17.37 -8.10 6.30
CA TYR A 80 -16.80 -8.28 4.97
C TYR A 80 -17.81 -8.86 3.96
N ASN A 81 -18.59 -9.85 4.40
CA ASN A 81 -19.57 -10.49 3.53
C ASN A 81 -20.68 -9.52 3.09
N GLU A 82 -21.18 -8.70 4.00
CA GLU A 82 -22.16 -7.67 3.67
C GLU A 82 -21.61 -6.67 2.63
N ARG A 83 -20.39 -6.18 2.85
CA ARG A 83 -19.73 -5.28 1.90
C ARG A 83 -19.54 -5.94 0.53
N ALA A 84 -19.15 -7.22 0.50
CA ALA A 84 -18.92 -7.96 -0.75
C ALA A 84 -20.19 -8.14 -1.61
N MET A 85 -21.37 -7.95 -1.02
CA MET A 85 -22.68 -8.01 -1.71
C MET A 85 -23.04 -6.71 -2.45
N VAL A 86 -22.24 -5.64 -2.34
CA VAL A 86 -22.51 -4.39 -3.08
C VAL A 86 -22.23 -4.60 -4.57
N PRO A 87 -23.24 -4.48 -5.46
CA PRO A 87 -23.11 -4.89 -6.87
C PRO A 87 -22.05 -4.13 -7.66
N ASP A 88 -21.97 -2.82 -7.45
CA ASP A 88 -21.07 -1.93 -8.21
C ASP A 88 -19.77 -1.63 -7.44
N GLY A 89 -19.51 -2.37 -6.38
CA GLY A 89 -18.36 -2.17 -5.52
C GLY A 89 -18.44 -0.89 -4.69
N CYS A 90 -17.46 -0.70 -3.86
CA CYS A 90 -17.31 0.48 -3.02
C CYS A 90 -15.83 0.73 -2.69
N GLY A 91 -15.46 2.00 -2.51
CA GLY A 91 -14.12 2.39 -2.06
C GLY A 91 -14.11 2.66 -0.56
N VAL A 92 -13.10 2.16 0.14
CA VAL A 92 -12.91 2.48 1.56
C VAL A 92 -12.52 3.96 1.73
N ARG A 93 -13.00 4.58 2.81
CA ARG A 93 -12.69 5.97 3.18
C ARG A 93 -12.00 6.06 4.54
N ASP A 94 -12.70 5.73 5.59
CA ASP A 94 -12.09 5.65 6.92
C ASP A 94 -11.75 4.19 7.19
N ILE A 95 -10.46 3.92 7.26
CA ILE A 95 -9.94 2.57 7.45
C ILE A 95 -9.67 2.39 8.94
N PHE A 96 -10.27 1.38 9.53
CA PHE A 96 -9.94 0.91 10.87
C PHE A 96 -9.36 -0.49 10.79
N LEU A 97 -8.12 -0.63 11.25
CA LEU A 97 -7.38 -1.89 11.31
C LEU A 97 -7.13 -2.31 12.76
N PRO A 98 -6.97 -3.62 13.02
CA PRO A 98 -6.47 -4.08 14.31
C PRO A 98 -5.14 -3.43 14.67
N GLU A 99 -4.92 -3.19 15.96
CA GLU A 99 -3.70 -2.54 16.50
C GLU A 99 -2.41 -3.23 16.05
N SER A 100 -2.45 -4.54 15.80
CA SER A 100 -1.29 -5.30 15.30
C SER A 100 -0.74 -4.81 13.96
N TYR A 101 -1.53 -4.06 13.20
CA TYR A 101 -1.10 -3.49 11.90
C TYR A 101 -0.39 -2.14 12.05
N ARG A 102 -0.44 -1.50 13.21
CA ARG A 102 0.17 -0.17 13.46
C ARG A 102 1.67 -0.11 13.13
N TYR A 103 2.37 -1.21 13.34
CA TYR A 103 3.83 -1.28 13.20
C TYR A 103 4.29 -1.73 11.81
N ARG A 104 3.37 -1.89 10.87
CA ARG A 104 3.73 -2.18 9.48
C ARG A 104 4.28 -0.93 8.80
N ASP A 105 5.27 -1.13 7.95
CA ASP A 105 5.84 -0.07 7.13
C ASP A 105 5.08 0.14 5.83
N ILE A 106 4.44 -0.92 5.32
CA ILE A 106 3.69 -0.89 4.07
C ILE A 106 2.32 -1.55 4.30
N ILE A 107 1.26 -0.80 4.06
CA ILE A 107 -0.12 -1.29 4.12
C ILE A 107 -0.77 -1.11 2.76
N ASN A 108 -1.13 -2.22 2.12
CA ASN A 108 -1.77 -2.28 0.82
C ASN A 108 -3.04 -3.12 0.91
N LEU A 109 -4.19 -2.47 1.05
CA LEU A 109 -5.49 -3.12 1.14
C LEU A 109 -6.06 -3.41 -0.25
N GLN A 110 -6.79 -4.51 -0.38
CA GLN A 110 -7.38 -4.93 -1.66
C GLN A 110 -8.25 -3.87 -2.32
N SER A 111 -9.08 -3.18 -1.55
CA SER A 111 -10.02 -2.17 -2.04
C SER A 111 -9.55 -0.73 -1.86
N SER A 112 -8.35 -0.52 -1.34
CA SER A 112 -7.77 0.81 -1.21
C SER A 112 -6.90 1.12 -2.43
N VAL A 113 -7.09 2.29 -3.02
CA VAL A 113 -6.24 2.76 -4.11
C VAL A 113 -4.86 3.19 -3.60
N PRO A 114 -4.74 3.96 -2.50
CA PRO A 114 -3.42 4.31 -1.99
C PRO A 114 -2.79 3.13 -1.24
N VAL A 115 -1.50 2.98 -1.44
CA VAL A 115 -0.63 2.22 -0.53
C VAL A 115 -0.15 3.17 0.53
N PHE A 116 -0.20 2.75 1.78
CA PHE A 116 0.28 3.53 2.91
C PHE A 116 1.69 3.10 3.27
N PHE A 117 2.55 4.08 3.48
CA PHE A 117 3.92 3.88 3.96
C PHE A 117 4.07 4.48 5.35
N SER A 118 4.85 3.84 6.22
CA SER A 118 5.19 4.41 7.52
C SER A 118 6.02 5.69 7.33
N GLN A 119 5.94 6.59 8.30
CA GLN A 119 6.72 7.83 8.26
C GLN A 119 8.22 7.52 8.20
N ARG A 120 8.72 6.55 8.96
CA ARG A 120 10.14 6.19 8.94
C ARG A 120 10.62 5.71 7.57
N LEU A 121 9.78 5.01 6.82
CA LEU A 121 10.12 4.57 5.46
C LEU A 121 10.14 5.75 4.48
N VAL A 122 9.16 6.65 4.60
CA VAL A 122 9.12 7.89 3.82
C VAL A 122 10.36 8.75 4.11
N ASP A 123 10.68 8.98 5.39
CA ASP A 123 11.84 9.75 5.80
C ASP A 123 13.15 9.17 5.24
N ALA A 124 13.30 7.84 5.30
CA ALA A 124 14.48 7.18 4.74
C ALA A 124 14.60 7.35 3.21
N PHE A 125 13.48 7.33 2.49
CA PHE A 125 13.48 7.60 1.05
C PHE A 125 13.86 9.06 0.74
N GLU A 126 13.36 10.01 1.51
CA GLU A 126 13.66 11.44 1.36
C GLU A 126 15.11 11.73 1.72
N GLU A 127 15.62 11.26 2.85
CA GLU A 127 17.01 11.43 3.29
C GLU A 127 18.01 10.85 2.28
N ASN A 128 17.69 9.71 1.70
CA ASN A 128 18.49 9.08 0.66
C ASN A 128 18.23 9.64 -0.74
N LYS A 129 17.38 10.66 -0.88
CA LYS A 129 17.05 11.32 -2.14
C LYS A 129 16.62 10.32 -3.22
N ILE A 130 15.77 9.38 -2.86
CA ILE A 130 15.19 8.39 -3.79
C ILE A 130 14.33 9.12 -4.82
N LYS A 131 14.57 8.86 -6.10
CA LYS A 131 13.86 9.47 -7.22
C LYS A 131 12.83 8.50 -7.83
N GLY A 132 11.73 9.05 -8.34
CA GLY A 132 10.65 8.26 -8.96
C GLY A 132 9.59 7.82 -7.94
N PHE A 133 9.64 8.38 -6.75
CA PHE A 133 8.71 8.18 -5.66
C PHE A 133 8.12 9.54 -5.27
N SER A 134 6.85 9.57 -4.93
CA SER A 134 6.18 10.76 -4.40
C SER A 134 5.18 10.37 -3.33
N VAL A 135 5.13 11.15 -2.25
CA VAL A 135 4.10 11.03 -1.22
C VAL A 135 2.89 11.83 -1.65
N TRP A 136 1.75 11.19 -1.64
CA TRP A 136 0.48 11.81 -1.96
C TRP A 136 -0.36 11.98 -0.70
N ASN A 137 -0.51 13.23 -0.27
CA ASN A 137 -1.40 13.58 0.84
C ASN A 137 -2.86 13.48 0.39
N ASN A 138 -3.42 12.27 0.44
CA ASN A 138 -4.83 12.05 0.13
C ASN A 138 -5.68 12.25 1.38
N HIS A 139 -6.24 13.44 1.55
CA HIS A 139 -7.11 13.77 2.68
C HIS A 139 -8.47 13.07 2.67
N LYS A 140 -8.77 12.28 1.63
CA LYS A 140 -10.07 11.59 1.50
C LYS A 140 -10.10 10.20 2.13
N THR A 141 -8.95 9.66 2.50
CA THR A 141 -8.85 8.33 3.12
C THR A 141 -8.02 8.45 4.39
N THR A 142 -8.55 7.96 5.49
CA THR A 142 -7.88 7.94 6.79
C THR A 142 -7.51 6.52 7.17
N LEU A 143 -6.39 6.36 7.87
CA LEU A 143 -5.93 5.08 8.39
C LEU A 143 -5.85 5.17 9.91
N ASN A 144 -6.61 4.31 10.59
CA ASN A 144 -6.73 4.27 12.03
C ASN A 144 -6.47 2.86 12.56
N PHE A 145 -6.04 2.74 13.81
CA PHE A 145 -5.76 1.45 14.45
C PHE A 145 -6.51 1.35 15.78
N ARG A 146 -7.03 0.17 16.06
CA ARG A 146 -7.71 -0.17 17.31
C ARG A 146 -7.42 -1.57 17.79
#